data_2f6dacae96a02e665be5f6ed9174c991
#
_entry.id   2f6dacae96a02e665be5f6ed9174c991
#
_cell.length_a   1.000
_cell.length_b   1.000
_cell.length_c   1.000
_cell.angle_alpha   90.00
_cell.angle_beta   90.00
_cell.angle_gamma   90.00
#
_symmetry.space_group_name_H-M   'P 1'
#
loop_
_entity.id
_entity.type
_entity.pdbx_description
1 polymer ?
#
loop_
_entity_poly.entity_id
_entity_poly.type
_entity_poly.pdbx_seq_one_letter_code
_entity_poly.pdbx_strand_id
1 'polypeptide(L)'
;MSSQTFTLICGIIMTVFVMLGGVKSTALADAVQGWFFILALWAIIFVTLKVVFNGSIIEAFQTVRVQTPDWFSYPGPIGVCTYPSRVSYPLACAFGYTLLLPQVFVRSGYYSAGLKDQRQMAFLAPFLQIIVWGGTMLIGLVALAAMPNLTSSETELVIPYMCNIIAGSHGVLAQILMIVFLIGVLAVGLSTANALLMVMSSIIYKDLLVGIGHCKFKASETSVVRVVILLFGAVTVGVSLMHWEYVYNLMIFADSLVESLFPALVFGIYCKWATRKAAIASISAGAITICLTFFVWDLGYVWYGTIGLAVALVLMYVVSKLTKDDPKDSEDFYEALDSGHRRFMRIKAKIK
;
A
#
# COMPACT_ATOMS: atom_id res chain seq x y z
N MET A 1 -4.27 -12.71 26.52
CA MET A 1 -2.98 -12.71 25.77
C MET A 1 -2.57 -11.24 25.63
N SER A 2 -1.31 -10.88 25.88
CA SER A 2 -0.86 -9.49 25.71
C SER A 2 -0.76 -9.15 24.21
N SER A 3 -0.88 -7.85 23.87
CA SER A 3 -0.70 -7.36 22.50
C SER A 3 0.65 -7.78 21.93
N GLN A 4 1.72 -7.69 22.72
CA GLN A 4 3.07 -8.10 22.34
C GLN A 4 3.16 -9.59 21.99
N THR A 5 2.53 -10.47 22.79
CA THR A 5 2.48 -11.90 22.51
C THR A 5 1.75 -12.20 21.20
N PHE A 6 0.65 -11.50 20.95
CA PHE A 6 -0.11 -11.64 19.70
C PHE A 6 0.72 -11.19 18.48
N THR A 7 1.37 -10.04 18.56
CA THR A 7 2.27 -9.52 17.51
C THR A 7 3.39 -10.50 17.20
N LEU A 8 4.02 -11.07 18.24
CA LEU A 8 5.08 -12.06 18.08
C LEU A 8 4.59 -13.32 17.36
N ILE A 9 3.45 -13.87 17.77
CA ILE A 9 2.86 -15.05 17.15
C ILE A 9 2.51 -14.79 15.69
N CYS A 10 1.83 -13.70 15.39
CA CYS A 10 1.48 -13.33 14.02
C CYS A 10 2.73 -13.12 13.14
N GLY A 11 3.75 -12.45 13.66
CA GLY A 11 5.00 -12.22 12.96
C GLY A 11 5.78 -13.50 12.65
N ILE A 12 5.82 -14.43 13.59
CA ILE A 12 6.44 -15.76 13.38
C ILE A 12 5.66 -16.53 12.30
N ILE A 13 4.34 -16.62 12.43
CA ILE A 13 3.48 -17.32 11.45
C ILE A 13 3.69 -16.73 10.04
N MET A 14 3.64 -15.41 9.91
CA MET A 14 3.86 -14.70 8.66
C MET A 14 5.24 -15.04 8.06
N THR A 15 6.30 -14.92 8.83
CA THR A 15 7.67 -15.16 8.37
C THR A 15 7.86 -16.60 7.90
N VAL A 16 7.36 -17.56 8.67
CA VAL A 16 7.43 -19.00 8.34
C VAL A 16 6.60 -19.30 7.09
N PHE A 17 5.41 -18.71 6.98
CA PHE A 17 4.53 -18.90 5.81
C PHE A 17 5.22 -18.44 4.52
N VAL A 18 5.81 -17.22 4.51
CA VAL A 18 6.53 -16.70 3.33
C VAL A 18 7.75 -17.53 3.00
N MET A 19 8.51 -17.93 4.02
CA MET A 19 9.73 -18.74 3.85
C MET A 19 9.45 -20.12 3.22
N LEU A 20 8.33 -20.75 3.58
CA LEU A 20 7.97 -22.09 3.10
C LEU A 20 7.16 -22.03 1.80
N GLY A 21 6.27 -21.05 1.67
CA GLY A 21 5.26 -21.02 0.62
C GLY A 21 5.74 -20.49 -0.72
N GLY A 22 6.61 -19.50 -0.73
CA GLY A 22 7.07 -18.82 -1.94
C GLY A 22 5.95 -18.11 -2.73
N VAL A 23 6.25 -17.70 -3.97
CA VAL A 23 5.36 -16.83 -4.80
C VAL A 23 3.98 -17.44 -5.06
N LYS A 24 3.92 -18.74 -5.40
CA LYS A 24 2.63 -19.38 -5.78
C LYS A 24 1.68 -19.52 -4.59
N SER A 25 2.20 -19.93 -3.44
CA SER A 25 1.38 -20.07 -2.22
C SER A 25 0.86 -18.73 -1.73
N THR A 26 1.71 -17.70 -1.79
CA THR A 26 1.32 -16.33 -1.42
C THR A 26 0.20 -15.82 -2.34
N ALA A 27 0.34 -16.01 -3.67
CA ALA A 27 -0.68 -15.59 -4.62
C ALA A 27 -2.04 -16.26 -4.41
N LEU A 28 -2.04 -17.57 -4.14
CA LEU A 28 -3.28 -18.30 -3.86
C LEU A 28 -3.91 -17.86 -2.53
N ALA A 29 -3.09 -17.71 -1.49
CA ALA A 29 -3.54 -17.23 -0.20
C ALA A 29 -4.14 -15.83 -0.30
N ASP A 30 -3.47 -14.91 -1.02
CA ASP A 30 -3.94 -13.54 -1.24
C ASP A 30 -5.29 -13.50 -1.95
N ALA A 31 -5.49 -14.36 -2.95
CA ALA A 31 -6.77 -14.44 -3.66
C ALA A 31 -7.91 -14.89 -2.73
N VAL A 32 -7.69 -15.94 -1.94
CA VAL A 32 -8.69 -16.44 -0.98
C VAL A 32 -8.95 -15.41 0.13
N GLN A 33 -7.90 -14.85 0.69
CA GLN A 33 -7.99 -13.84 1.77
C GLN A 33 -8.66 -12.57 1.29
N GLY A 34 -8.40 -12.12 0.05
CA GLY A 34 -9.03 -10.95 -0.53
C GLY A 34 -10.54 -11.10 -0.69
N TRP A 35 -11.01 -12.21 -1.24
CA TRP A 35 -12.44 -12.49 -1.34
C TRP A 35 -13.11 -12.63 0.01
N PHE A 36 -12.47 -13.34 0.93
CA PHE A 36 -12.96 -13.48 2.29
C PHE A 36 -13.11 -12.13 2.99
N PHE A 37 -12.11 -11.25 2.85
CA PHE A 37 -12.16 -9.91 3.41
C PHE A 37 -13.28 -9.05 2.81
N ILE A 38 -13.46 -9.06 1.49
CA ILE A 38 -14.53 -8.30 0.84
C ILE A 38 -15.90 -8.72 1.41
N LEU A 39 -16.14 -10.02 1.49
CA LEU A 39 -17.40 -10.55 2.04
C LEU A 39 -17.58 -10.17 3.51
N ALA A 40 -16.52 -10.30 4.31
CA ALA A 40 -16.55 -9.96 5.72
C ALA A 40 -16.75 -8.45 5.96
N LEU A 41 -16.10 -7.58 5.17
CA LEU A 41 -16.25 -6.13 5.23
C LEU A 41 -17.71 -5.70 4.98
N TRP A 42 -18.29 -6.19 3.92
CA TRP A 42 -19.68 -5.84 3.60
C TRP A 42 -20.69 -6.45 4.59
N ALA A 43 -20.42 -7.65 5.08
CA ALA A 43 -21.24 -8.27 6.12
C ALA A 43 -21.26 -7.44 7.42
N ILE A 44 -20.10 -6.98 7.90
CA ILE A 44 -20.02 -6.15 9.12
C ILE A 44 -20.71 -4.81 8.94
N ILE A 45 -20.61 -4.17 7.76
CA ILE A 45 -21.32 -2.93 7.44
C ILE A 45 -22.83 -3.15 7.56
N PHE A 46 -23.38 -4.20 6.92
CA PHE A 46 -24.79 -4.52 6.99
C PHE A 46 -25.25 -4.80 8.42
N VAL A 47 -24.48 -5.56 9.19
CA VAL A 47 -24.81 -5.86 10.59
C VAL A 47 -24.81 -4.60 11.44
N THR A 48 -23.79 -3.75 11.30
CA THR A 48 -23.71 -2.51 12.07
C THR A 48 -24.85 -1.56 11.71
N LEU A 49 -25.15 -1.40 10.43
CA LEU A 49 -26.30 -0.60 10.00
C LEU A 49 -27.60 -1.13 10.59
N LYS A 50 -27.80 -2.44 10.60
CA LYS A 50 -29.00 -3.06 11.15
C LYS A 50 -29.12 -2.88 12.66
N VAL A 51 -28.00 -3.01 13.38
CA VAL A 51 -27.98 -2.94 14.85
C VAL A 51 -28.12 -1.50 15.35
N VAL A 52 -27.41 -0.55 14.71
CA VAL A 52 -27.31 0.83 15.20
C VAL A 52 -28.33 1.76 14.53
N PHE A 53 -28.61 1.53 13.23
CA PHE A 53 -29.42 2.44 12.40
C PHE A 53 -30.61 1.76 11.72
N ASN A 54 -31.18 0.71 12.32
CA ASN A 54 -32.33 -0.03 11.79
C ASN A 54 -32.21 -0.45 10.31
N GLY A 55 -30.99 -0.59 9.81
CA GLY A 55 -30.69 -0.93 8.41
C GLY A 55 -30.64 0.26 7.45
N SER A 56 -30.78 1.49 7.96
CA SER A 56 -30.82 2.69 7.12
C SER A 56 -29.45 3.38 7.03
N ILE A 57 -28.84 3.34 5.86
CA ILE A 57 -27.63 4.13 5.58
C ILE A 57 -27.91 5.64 5.59
N ILE A 58 -29.15 6.04 5.23
CA ILE A 58 -29.57 7.45 5.23
C ILE A 58 -29.59 7.98 6.65
N GLU A 59 -30.06 7.19 7.60
CA GLU A 59 -30.08 7.55 9.02
C GLU A 59 -28.65 7.73 9.56
N ALA A 60 -27.71 6.85 9.19
CA ALA A 60 -26.29 7.02 9.53
C ALA A 60 -25.72 8.34 8.99
N PHE A 61 -25.97 8.67 7.73
CA PHE A 61 -25.56 9.95 7.14
C PHE A 61 -26.19 11.16 7.83
N GLN A 62 -27.47 11.10 8.15
CA GLN A 62 -28.17 12.17 8.86
C GLN A 62 -27.61 12.35 10.27
N THR A 63 -27.31 11.26 10.97
CA THR A 63 -26.71 11.29 12.30
C THR A 63 -25.36 12.00 12.26
N VAL A 64 -24.46 11.63 11.34
CA VAL A 64 -23.16 12.32 11.18
C VAL A 64 -23.37 13.80 10.84
N ARG A 65 -24.32 14.13 9.95
CA ARG A 65 -24.60 15.51 9.57
C ARG A 65 -25.06 16.38 10.74
N VAL A 66 -25.80 15.79 11.67
CA VAL A 66 -26.29 16.49 12.87
C VAL A 66 -25.22 16.57 13.96
N GLN A 67 -24.51 15.47 14.22
CA GLN A 67 -23.53 15.39 15.31
C GLN A 67 -22.20 16.06 14.96
N THR A 68 -21.78 15.96 13.70
CA THR A 68 -20.48 16.43 13.21
C THR A 68 -20.63 17.13 11.86
N PRO A 69 -21.32 18.30 11.79
CA PRO A 69 -21.67 18.99 10.54
C PRO A 69 -20.42 19.39 9.74
N ASP A 70 -19.30 19.64 10.41
CA ASP A 70 -18.05 20.06 9.77
C ASP A 70 -17.49 19.01 8.79
N TRP A 71 -17.82 17.72 8.95
CA TRP A 71 -17.43 16.67 8.00
C TRP A 71 -18.11 16.79 6.64
N PHE A 72 -19.22 17.52 6.58
CA PHE A 72 -19.95 17.83 5.33
C PHE A 72 -19.65 19.22 4.79
N SER A 73 -18.80 20.00 5.48
CA SER A 73 -18.32 21.29 5.02
C SER A 73 -17.00 21.16 4.26
N TYR A 74 -16.65 22.16 3.46
CA TYR A 74 -15.33 22.23 2.83
C TYR A 74 -14.47 23.25 3.60
N PRO A 75 -13.25 22.93 3.96
CA PRO A 75 -12.42 21.75 3.65
C PRO A 75 -12.69 20.54 4.56
N GLY A 76 -13.57 20.62 5.53
CA GLY A 76 -13.85 19.63 6.57
C GLY A 76 -13.47 20.14 7.94
N PRO A 77 -13.44 19.29 9.00
CA PRO A 77 -13.14 19.72 10.36
C PRO A 77 -11.79 20.45 10.46
N ILE A 78 -11.79 21.60 11.14
CA ILE A 78 -10.57 22.39 11.36
C ILE A 78 -9.59 21.57 12.21
N GLY A 79 -8.33 21.52 11.78
CA GLY A 79 -7.28 20.72 12.43
C GLY A 79 -7.10 19.31 11.87
N VAL A 80 -8.12 18.73 11.24
CA VAL A 80 -8.05 17.42 10.59
C VAL A 80 -7.91 17.58 9.08
N CYS A 81 -8.77 18.43 8.49
CA CYS A 81 -8.78 18.70 7.06
C CYS A 81 -8.34 20.14 6.79
N THR A 82 -7.19 20.32 6.18
CA THR A 82 -6.67 21.61 5.77
C THR A 82 -6.65 21.74 4.25
N TYR A 83 -6.59 22.97 3.71
CA TYR A 83 -6.44 23.14 2.27
C TYR A 83 -5.21 22.44 1.69
N PRO A 84 -4.01 22.49 2.34
CA PRO A 84 -2.86 21.72 1.89
C PRO A 84 -3.12 20.21 1.82
N SER A 85 -3.86 19.62 2.77
CA SER A 85 -4.19 18.18 2.73
C SER A 85 -5.09 17.81 1.56
N ARG A 86 -5.95 18.73 1.10
CA ARG A 86 -6.81 18.53 -0.08
C ARG A 86 -6.02 18.47 -1.38
N VAL A 87 -4.83 19.02 -1.44
CA VAL A 87 -3.94 18.97 -2.59
C VAL A 87 -2.93 17.84 -2.47
N SER A 88 -2.27 17.72 -1.32
CA SER A 88 -1.21 16.73 -1.12
C SER A 88 -1.71 15.29 -1.17
N TYR A 89 -2.86 14.99 -0.57
CA TYR A 89 -3.40 13.64 -0.58
C TYR A 89 -3.80 13.13 -1.99
N PRO A 90 -4.52 13.88 -2.82
CA PRO A 90 -4.72 13.49 -4.22
C PRO A 90 -3.42 13.36 -5.03
N LEU A 91 -2.41 14.19 -4.76
CA LEU A 91 -1.09 14.05 -5.40
C LEU A 91 -0.40 12.75 -4.97
N ALA A 92 -0.40 12.44 -3.68
CA ALA A 92 0.11 11.18 -3.16
C ALA A 92 -0.59 9.97 -3.80
N CYS A 93 -1.91 9.99 -3.86
CA CYS A 93 -2.69 8.94 -4.51
C CYS A 93 -2.39 8.83 -6.01
N ALA A 94 -2.21 9.94 -6.71
CA ALA A 94 -1.96 9.95 -8.15
C ALA A 94 -0.52 9.49 -8.49
N PHE A 95 0.46 9.89 -7.70
CA PHE A 95 1.87 9.72 -8.02
C PHE A 95 2.59 8.62 -7.24
N GLY A 96 2.06 8.17 -6.11
CA GLY A 96 2.71 7.18 -5.26
C GLY A 96 1.91 5.90 -5.07
N TYR A 97 0.67 6.06 -4.67
CA TYR A 97 -0.09 5.01 -3.99
C TYR A 97 -0.44 3.78 -4.83
N THR A 98 -0.66 3.91 -6.12
CA THR A 98 -1.20 2.80 -6.90
C THR A 98 -0.23 2.21 -7.93
N LEU A 99 0.64 3.03 -8.49
CA LEU A 99 1.52 2.62 -9.58
C LEU A 99 2.90 2.16 -9.11
N LEU A 100 3.38 2.69 -8.00
CA LEU A 100 4.77 2.56 -7.59
C LEU A 100 4.97 1.68 -6.35
N LEU A 101 3.90 1.27 -5.69
CA LEU A 101 4.02 0.35 -4.55
C LEU A 101 4.75 -0.93 -4.99
N PRO A 102 5.93 -1.23 -4.43
CA PRO A 102 6.75 -2.36 -4.86
C PRO A 102 6.01 -3.68 -4.88
N GLN A 103 5.11 -3.89 -3.90
CA GLN A 103 4.28 -5.09 -3.84
C GLN A 103 3.26 -5.18 -4.99
N VAL A 104 2.81 -4.07 -5.55
CA VAL A 104 1.89 -4.06 -6.70
C VAL A 104 2.67 -4.21 -7.99
N PHE A 105 3.70 -3.39 -8.19
CA PHE A 105 4.48 -3.35 -9.43
C PHE A 105 5.26 -4.64 -9.68
N VAL A 106 6.01 -5.09 -8.69
CA VAL A 106 6.87 -6.29 -8.81
C VAL A 106 6.01 -7.56 -8.86
N ARG A 107 4.95 -7.63 -8.04
CA ARG A 107 4.05 -8.80 -8.03
C ARG A 107 3.26 -8.94 -9.32
N SER A 108 2.83 -7.86 -9.94
CA SER A 108 2.14 -7.94 -11.24
C SER A 108 3.01 -8.62 -12.29
N GLY A 109 4.32 -8.39 -12.26
CA GLY A 109 5.29 -9.08 -13.10
C GLY A 109 5.46 -10.57 -12.76
N TYR A 110 5.44 -10.94 -11.47
CA TYR A 110 5.61 -12.34 -11.05
C TYR A 110 4.37 -13.20 -11.21
N TYR A 111 3.17 -12.63 -11.07
CA TYR A 111 1.90 -13.38 -11.09
C TYR A 111 1.29 -13.48 -12.49
N SER A 112 1.69 -12.61 -13.41
CA SER A 112 1.17 -12.64 -14.77
C SER A 112 1.96 -13.60 -15.66
N ALA A 113 1.25 -14.49 -16.36
CA ALA A 113 1.85 -15.34 -17.36
C ALA A 113 2.12 -14.59 -18.68
N GLY A 114 1.60 -13.38 -18.84
CA GLY A 114 1.82 -12.55 -20.02
C GLY A 114 1.00 -11.26 -20.06
N LEU A 115 1.13 -10.52 -21.16
CA LEU A 115 0.47 -9.22 -21.37
C LEU A 115 -1.07 -9.26 -21.26
N LYS A 116 -1.67 -10.40 -21.59
CA LYS A 116 -3.13 -10.58 -21.50
C LYS A 116 -3.58 -10.52 -20.04
N ASP A 117 -2.88 -11.23 -19.18
CA ASP A 117 -3.19 -11.29 -17.76
C ASP A 117 -2.97 -9.93 -17.09
N GLN A 118 -1.85 -9.25 -17.42
CA GLN A 118 -1.58 -7.89 -16.92
C GLN A 118 -2.69 -6.89 -17.29
N ARG A 119 -3.25 -7.00 -18.51
CA ARG A 119 -4.36 -6.14 -18.94
C ARG A 119 -5.65 -6.45 -18.21
N GLN A 120 -5.94 -7.73 -18.00
CA GLN A 120 -7.11 -8.13 -17.23
C GLN A 120 -6.98 -7.62 -15.78
N MET A 121 -5.80 -7.74 -15.18
CA MET A 121 -5.54 -7.17 -13.86
C MET A 121 -5.72 -5.65 -13.85
N ALA A 122 -5.13 -4.93 -14.80
CA ALA A 122 -5.24 -3.47 -14.89
C ALA A 122 -6.69 -2.99 -15.10
N PHE A 123 -7.51 -3.79 -15.79
CA PHE A 123 -8.93 -3.49 -15.99
C PHE A 123 -9.79 -3.80 -14.77
N LEU A 124 -9.56 -4.95 -14.10
CA LEU A 124 -10.39 -5.40 -12.97
C LEU A 124 -10.02 -4.73 -11.64
N ALA A 125 -8.74 -4.40 -11.43
CA ALA A 125 -8.27 -3.85 -10.18
C ALA A 125 -9.00 -2.57 -9.73
N PRO A 126 -9.28 -1.57 -10.58
CA PRO A 126 -10.02 -0.38 -10.18
C PRO A 126 -11.42 -0.68 -9.64
N PHE A 127 -12.14 -1.65 -10.24
CA PHE A 127 -13.49 -2.03 -9.77
C PHE A 127 -13.43 -2.69 -8.39
N LEU A 128 -12.49 -3.59 -8.18
CA LEU A 128 -12.28 -4.21 -6.87
C LEU A 128 -11.83 -3.19 -5.83
N GLN A 129 -10.99 -2.23 -6.20
CA GLN A 129 -10.61 -1.12 -5.32
C GLN A 129 -11.81 -0.27 -4.91
N ILE A 130 -12.69 0.09 -5.83
CA ILE A 130 -13.91 0.85 -5.51
C ILE A 130 -14.77 0.07 -4.49
N ILE A 131 -14.92 -1.24 -4.65
CA ILE A 131 -15.68 -2.08 -3.73
C ILE A 131 -15.04 -2.08 -2.34
N VAL A 132 -13.72 -2.26 -2.25
CA VAL A 132 -13.02 -2.30 -0.97
C VAL A 132 -12.96 -0.93 -0.32
N TRP A 133 -12.53 0.10 -1.04
CA TRP A 133 -12.39 1.45 -0.48
C TRP A 133 -13.75 2.09 -0.20
N GLY A 134 -14.75 1.85 -1.04
CA GLY A 134 -16.12 2.26 -0.76
C GLY A 134 -16.65 1.61 0.52
N GLY A 135 -16.38 0.33 0.73
CA GLY A 135 -16.71 -0.37 1.96
C GLY A 135 -15.97 0.19 3.18
N THR A 136 -14.67 0.46 3.09
CA THR A 136 -13.90 1.05 4.20
C THR A 136 -14.34 2.48 4.53
N MET A 137 -14.72 3.27 3.52
CA MET A 137 -15.30 4.60 3.74
C MET A 137 -16.66 4.51 4.45
N LEU A 138 -17.51 3.56 4.05
CA LEU A 138 -18.81 3.36 4.69
C LEU A 138 -18.67 2.89 6.14
N ILE A 139 -17.75 1.97 6.44
CA ILE A 139 -17.52 1.55 7.83
C ILE A 139 -16.99 2.71 8.68
N GLY A 140 -16.13 3.56 8.13
CA GLY A 140 -15.65 4.77 8.79
C GLY A 140 -16.79 5.75 9.09
N LEU A 141 -17.71 5.97 8.15
CA LEU A 141 -18.87 6.82 8.34
C LEU A 141 -19.83 6.26 9.39
N VAL A 142 -20.09 4.96 9.35
CA VAL A 142 -20.96 4.28 10.32
C VAL A 142 -20.32 4.32 11.72
N ALA A 143 -19.00 4.17 11.81
CA ALA A 143 -18.27 4.30 13.06
C ALA A 143 -18.32 5.72 13.61
N LEU A 144 -18.16 6.73 12.76
CA LEU A 144 -18.27 8.14 13.15
C LEU A 144 -19.69 8.47 13.67
N ALA A 145 -20.73 7.92 13.03
CA ALA A 145 -22.10 8.09 13.48
C ALA A 145 -22.37 7.42 14.84
N ALA A 146 -21.76 6.25 15.08
CA ALA A 146 -21.92 5.51 16.33
C ALA A 146 -21.05 6.03 17.48
N MET A 147 -19.88 6.62 17.16
CA MET A 147 -18.84 7.02 18.11
C MET A 147 -18.20 8.36 17.70
N PRO A 148 -18.92 9.49 17.80
CA PRO A 148 -18.47 10.78 17.25
C PRO A 148 -17.29 11.44 18.01
N ASN A 149 -17.00 10.99 19.22
CA ASN A 149 -16.08 11.68 20.14
C ASN A 149 -14.77 10.88 20.41
N LEU A 150 -14.34 10.03 19.49
CA LEU A 150 -13.09 9.30 19.66
C LEU A 150 -11.88 10.25 19.54
N THR A 151 -10.94 10.11 20.46
CA THR A 151 -9.63 10.76 20.37
C THR A 151 -8.77 10.14 19.27
N SER A 152 -7.71 10.83 18.83
CA SER A 152 -6.82 10.31 17.78
C SER A 152 -6.24 8.93 18.10
N SER A 153 -5.88 8.67 19.36
CA SER A 153 -5.39 7.35 19.80
C SER A 153 -6.47 6.27 19.82
N GLU A 154 -7.72 6.64 20.06
CA GLU A 154 -8.86 5.72 20.09
C GLU A 154 -9.35 5.38 18.68
N THR A 155 -9.05 6.20 17.68
CA THR A 155 -9.43 5.90 16.28
C THR A 155 -8.75 4.64 15.74
N GLU A 156 -7.58 4.26 16.25
CA GLU A 156 -6.96 2.96 15.90
C GLU A 156 -7.75 1.76 16.47
N LEU A 157 -8.58 1.99 17.49
CA LEU A 157 -9.42 0.97 18.13
C LEU A 157 -10.87 0.96 17.61
N VAL A 158 -11.18 1.72 16.56
CA VAL A 158 -12.55 1.80 15.98
C VAL A 158 -13.11 0.42 15.70
N ILE A 159 -12.36 -0.47 15.08
CA ILE A 159 -12.84 -1.81 14.73
C ILE A 159 -13.16 -2.65 15.97
N PRO A 160 -12.28 -2.77 16.98
CA PRO A 160 -12.63 -3.37 18.26
C PRO A 160 -13.86 -2.77 18.93
N TYR A 161 -14.00 -1.45 18.92
CA TYR A 161 -15.17 -0.78 19.50
C TYR A 161 -16.47 -1.11 18.78
N MET A 162 -16.45 -1.09 17.43
CA MET A 162 -17.59 -1.53 16.64
C MET A 162 -17.97 -2.98 16.93
N CYS A 163 -16.98 -3.85 17.05
CA CYS A 163 -17.19 -5.23 17.44
C CYS A 163 -17.86 -5.35 18.82
N ASN A 164 -17.47 -4.54 19.80
CA ASN A 164 -18.09 -4.50 21.11
C ASN A 164 -19.54 -4.03 21.06
N ILE A 165 -19.87 -3.03 20.26
CA ILE A 165 -21.27 -2.56 20.05
C ILE A 165 -22.12 -3.71 19.50
N ILE A 166 -21.61 -4.45 18.51
CA ILE A 166 -22.31 -5.58 17.92
C ILE A 166 -22.44 -6.74 18.91
N ALA A 167 -21.37 -7.06 19.66
CA ALA A 167 -21.36 -8.14 20.65
C ALA A 167 -22.34 -7.88 21.80
N GLY A 168 -22.43 -6.64 22.25
CA GLY A 168 -23.35 -6.24 23.33
C GLY A 168 -24.82 -6.19 22.92
N SER A 169 -25.10 -6.09 21.62
CA SER A 169 -26.45 -5.83 21.18
C SER A 169 -27.28 -7.07 20.90
N HIS A 170 -26.78 -8.20 20.38
CA HIS A 170 -27.75 -9.27 20.07
C HIS A 170 -27.30 -10.41 19.14
N GLY A 171 -27.75 -11.58 19.43
CA GLY A 171 -27.89 -12.73 18.54
C GLY A 171 -26.59 -13.41 18.09
N VAL A 172 -26.60 -14.72 18.10
CA VAL A 172 -25.46 -15.58 17.71
C VAL A 172 -24.92 -15.26 16.32
N LEU A 173 -25.82 -14.90 15.37
CA LEU A 173 -25.41 -14.56 14.00
C LEU A 173 -24.51 -13.30 13.93
N ALA A 174 -24.86 -12.26 14.69
CA ALA A 174 -24.07 -11.02 14.72
C ALA A 174 -22.66 -11.27 15.29
N GLN A 175 -22.57 -12.09 16.33
CA GLN A 175 -21.30 -12.49 16.94
C GLN A 175 -20.44 -13.32 15.96
N ILE A 176 -21.05 -14.25 15.22
CA ILE A 176 -20.34 -15.04 14.19
C ILE A 176 -19.80 -14.12 13.10
N LEU A 177 -20.60 -13.19 12.58
CA LEU A 177 -20.19 -12.25 11.54
C LEU A 177 -19.07 -11.31 12.03
N MET A 178 -19.12 -10.89 13.28
CA MET A 178 -18.04 -10.13 13.92
C MET A 178 -16.72 -10.93 13.94
N ILE A 179 -16.75 -12.20 14.36
CA ILE A 179 -15.57 -13.05 14.38
C ILE A 179 -15.02 -13.24 12.96
N VAL A 180 -15.90 -13.50 11.99
CA VAL A 180 -15.54 -13.63 10.57
C VAL A 180 -14.86 -12.34 10.07
N PHE A 181 -15.39 -11.19 10.44
CA PHE A 181 -14.78 -9.90 10.07
C PHE A 181 -13.39 -9.69 10.68
N LEU A 182 -13.21 -9.98 11.98
CA LEU A 182 -11.90 -9.87 12.63
C LEU A 182 -10.86 -10.81 11.99
N ILE A 183 -11.26 -12.04 11.65
CA ILE A 183 -10.40 -12.96 10.90
C ILE A 183 -10.07 -12.38 9.52
N GLY A 184 -11.04 -11.75 8.85
CA GLY A 184 -10.83 -11.08 7.56
C GLY A 184 -9.82 -9.94 7.62
N VAL A 185 -9.93 -9.07 8.61
CA VAL A 185 -8.98 -7.97 8.85
C VAL A 185 -7.56 -8.52 9.09
N LEU A 186 -7.44 -9.53 9.96
CA LEU A 186 -6.15 -10.18 10.22
C LEU A 186 -5.57 -10.82 8.96
N ALA A 187 -6.40 -11.50 8.17
CA ALA A 187 -5.99 -12.14 6.93
C ALA A 187 -5.43 -11.13 5.92
N VAL A 188 -6.06 -9.97 5.74
CA VAL A 188 -5.58 -8.90 4.85
C VAL A 188 -4.27 -8.31 5.33
N GLY A 189 -4.14 -8.05 6.63
CA GLY A 189 -2.87 -7.58 7.20
C GLY A 189 -1.72 -8.55 6.94
N LEU A 190 -1.94 -9.85 7.18
CA LEU A 190 -0.95 -10.90 6.91
C LEU A 190 -0.64 -11.03 5.41
N SER A 191 -1.65 -10.93 4.53
CA SER A 191 -1.46 -10.96 3.08
C SER A 191 -0.52 -9.86 2.60
N THR A 192 -0.75 -8.62 3.03
CA THR A 192 0.09 -7.47 2.65
C THR A 192 1.51 -7.64 3.18
N ALA A 193 1.67 -8.02 4.44
CA ALA A 193 2.98 -8.23 5.04
C ALA A 193 3.77 -9.37 4.35
N ASN A 194 3.09 -10.47 4.01
CA ASN A 194 3.69 -11.58 3.24
C ASN A 194 4.20 -11.11 1.89
N ALA A 195 3.40 -10.30 1.18
CA ALA A 195 3.76 -9.75 -0.11
C ALA A 195 4.98 -8.84 -0.05
N LEU A 196 5.04 -7.95 0.94
CA LEU A 196 6.15 -7.04 1.15
C LEU A 196 7.44 -7.79 1.49
N LEU A 197 7.39 -8.75 2.41
CA LEU A 197 8.56 -9.59 2.74
C LEU A 197 9.11 -10.33 1.53
N MET A 198 8.23 -10.89 0.69
CA MET A 198 8.65 -11.63 -0.49
C MET A 198 9.28 -10.72 -1.53
N VAL A 199 8.68 -9.57 -1.81
CA VAL A 199 9.21 -8.60 -2.79
C VAL A 199 10.54 -8.04 -2.31
N MET A 200 10.63 -7.61 -1.05
CA MET A 200 11.85 -7.08 -0.47
C MET A 200 12.99 -8.09 -0.51
N SER A 201 12.70 -9.34 -0.14
CA SER A 201 13.71 -10.42 -0.16
C SER A 201 14.20 -10.71 -1.57
N SER A 202 13.32 -10.64 -2.57
CA SER A 202 13.68 -10.82 -3.97
C SER A 202 14.57 -9.69 -4.50
N ILE A 203 14.24 -8.43 -4.18
CA ILE A 203 15.03 -7.25 -4.55
C ILE A 203 16.41 -7.32 -3.90
N ILE A 204 16.48 -7.62 -2.61
CA ILE A 204 17.76 -7.73 -1.91
C ILE A 204 18.62 -8.82 -2.52
N TYR A 205 18.06 -9.99 -2.79
CA TYR A 205 18.83 -11.07 -3.39
C TYR A 205 19.27 -10.75 -4.82
N LYS A 206 18.30 -10.45 -5.70
CA LYS A 206 18.58 -10.31 -7.15
C LYS A 206 19.29 -9.01 -7.49
N ASP A 207 18.81 -7.90 -6.93
CA ASP A 207 19.29 -6.59 -7.37
C ASP A 207 20.50 -6.13 -6.54
N LEU A 208 20.46 -6.27 -5.20
CA LEU A 208 21.57 -5.82 -4.36
C LEU A 208 22.72 -6.84 -4.28
N LEU A 209 22.43 -8.08 -3.89
CA LEU A 209 23.49 -9.05 -3.65
C LEU A 209 24.09 -9.57 -4.96
N VAL A 210 23.28 -10.00 -5.90
CA VAL A 210 23.75 -10.57 -7.17
C VAL A 210 24.02 -9.48 -8.20
N GLY A 211 23.11 -8.52 -8.39
CA GLY A 211 23.22 -7.49 -9.41
C GLY A 211 24.32 -6.48 -9.12
N ILE A 212 24.23 -5.77 -8.00
CA ILE A 212 25.19 -4.72 -7.62
C ILE A 212 26.41 -5.30 -6.93
N GLY A 213 26.21 -6.21 -5.97
CA GLY A 213 27.26 -6.78 -5.15
C GLY A 213 28.07 -7.87 -5.84
N HIS A 214 27.61 -8.37 -7.00
CA HIS A 214 28.23 -9.48 -7.73
C HIS A 214 28.55 -10.71 -6.84
N CYS A 215 27.77 -10.89 -5.75
CA CYS A 215 27.98 -11.96 -4.80
C CYS A 215 27.67 -13.32 -5.44
N LYS A 216 28.62 -14.24 -5.32
CA LYS A 216 28.44 -15.63 -5.76
C LYS A 216 28.20 -16.50 -4.53
N PHE A 217 27.00 -17.05 -4.41
CA PHE A 217 26.65 -17.95 -3.31
C PHE A 217 26.84 -19.41 -3.72
N LYS A 218 27.44 -20.21 -2.82
CA LYS A 218 27.47 -21.69 -2.97
C LYS A 218 26.11 -22.33 -2.67
N ALA A 219 25.28 -21.63 -1.88
CA ALA A 219 23.94 -22.07 -1.53
C ALA A 219 22.95 -21.79 -2.68
N SER A 220 21.85 -22.55 -2.71
CA SER A 220 20.78 -22.31 -3.68
C SER A 220 20.14 -20.94 -3.48
N GLU A 221 19.66 -20.33 -4.57
CA GLU A 221 18.90 -19.07 -4.55
C GLU A 221 17.82 -19.08 -3.46
N THR A 222 17.02 -20.15 -3.43
CA THR A 222 15.94 -20.33 -2.45
C THR A 222 16.44 -20.28 -1.00
N SER A 223 17.61 -20.86 -0.72
CA SER A 223 18.17 -20.86 0.64
C SER A 223 18.62 -19.46 1.07
N VAL A 224 19.24 -18.70 0.17
CA VAL A 224 19.66 -17.32 0.47
C VAL A 224 18.43 -16.43 0.67
N VAL A 225 17.43 -16.53 -0.19
CA VAL A 225 16.18 -15.77 -0.07
C VAL A 225 15.46 -16.08 1.24
N ARG A 226 15.44 -17.35 1.68
CA ARG A 226 14.88 -17.74 2.99
C ARG A 226 15.58 -17.08 4.17
N VAL A 227 16.92 -16.98 4.13
CA VAL A 227 17.68 -16.28 5.17
C VAL A 227 17.32 -14.78 5.18
N VAL A 228 17.20 -14.16 4.02
CA VAL A 228 16.79 -12.76 3.91
C VAL A 228 15.39 -12.56 4.48
N ILE A 229 14.43 -13.45 4.17
CA ILE A 229 13.07 -13.42 4.74
C ILE A 229 13.10 -13.50 6.27
N LEU A 230 13.89 -14.40 6.84
CA LEU A 230 14.03 -14.54 8.29
C LEU A 230 14.58 -13.27 8.94
N LEU A 231 15.65 -12.69 8.38
CA LEU A 231 16.26 -11.46 8.90
C LEU A 231 15.26 -10.29 8.88
N PHE A 232 14.61 -10.05 7.75
CA PHE A 232 13.65 -8.95 7.63
C PHE A 232 12.36 -9.21 8.40
N GLY A 233 11.90 -10.44 8.48
CA GLY A 233 10.80 -10.84 9.36
C GLY A 233 11.09 -10.52 10.82
N ALA A 234 12.30 -10.84 11.30
CA ALA A 234 12.73 -10.54 12.66
C ALA A 234 12.80 -9.02 12.91
N VAL A 235 13.34 -8.24 11.94
CA VAL A 235 13.37 -6.77 12.02
C VAL A 235 11.96 -6.21 12.07
N THR A 236 11.06 -6.67 11.21
CA THR A 236 9.65 -6.22 11.18
C THR A 236 8.95 -6.46 12.50
N VAL A 237 9.12 -7.67 13.06
CA VAL A 237 8.56 -8.00 14.38
C VAL A 237 9.16 -7.12 15.46
N GLY A 238 10.48 -6.92 15.45
CA GLY A 238 11.17 -6.07 16.41
C GLY A 238 10.66 -4.63 16.40
N VAL A 239 10.52 -4.04 15.23
CA VAL A 239 9.98 -2.67 15.07
C VAL A 239 8.51 -2.61 15.52
N SER A 240 7.70 -3.61 15.19
CA SER A 240 6.30 -3.67 15.61
C SER A 240 6.14 -3.74 17.14
N LEU A 241 7.07 -4.39 17.85
CA LEU A 241 7.05 -4.46 19.31
C LEU A 241 7.46 -3.16 20.00
N MET A 242 8.13 -2.26 19.28
CA MET A 242 8.56 -0.98 19.85
C MET A 242 7.41 0.03 20.00
N HIS A 243 6.26 -0.19 19.32
CA HIS A 243 5.11 0.73 19.30
C HIS A 243 5.53 2.20 19.08
N TRP A 244 6.45 2.43 18.14
CA TRP A 244 7.15 3.68 17.96
C TRP A 244 6.26 4.82 17.47
N GLU A 245 5.32 4.50 16.56
CA GLU A 245 4.45 5.46 15.93
C GLU A 245 3.06 4.88 15.64
N TYR A 246 2.09 5.76 15.42
CA TYR A 246 0.78 5.32 14.93
C TYR A 246 0.93 4.65 13.56
N VAL A 247 0.20 3.57 13.36
CA VAL A 247 0.22 2.80 12.08
C VAL A 247 -0.03 3.71 10.88
N TYR A 248 -0.94 4.67 11.02
CA TYR A 248 -1.27 5.65 9.99
C TYR A 248 -0.06 6.53 9.60
N ASN A 249 0.70 7.04 10.56
CA ASN A 249 1.88 7.85 10.30
C ASN A 249 2.98 7.06 9.58
N LEU A 250 3.21 5.81 10.01
CA LEU A 250 4.17 4.92 9.35
C LEU A 250 3.76 4.59 7.92
N MET A 251 2.46 4.40 7.68
CA MET A 251 1.93 4.15 6.34
C MET A 251 2.17 5.36 5.43
N ILE A 252 1.82 6.58 5.87
CA ILE A 252 2.05 7.80 5.08
C ILE A 252 3.53 8.04 4.83
N PHE A 253 4.40 7.80 5.81
CA PHE A 253 5.84 7.89 5.62
C PHE A 253 6.34 6.92 4.53
N ALA A 254 5.91 5.65 4.58
CA ALA A 254 6.27 4.65 3.59
C ALA A 254 5.76 5.01 2.18
N ASP A 255 4.51 5.47 2.09
CA ASP A 255 3.91 5.91 0.82
C ASP A 255 4.62 7.13 0.25
N SER A 256 4.98 8.10 1.10
CA SER A 256 5.77 9.26 0.70
C SER A 256 7.13 8.88 0.11
N LEU A 257 7.82 7.90 0.72
CA LEU A 257 9.08 7.39 0.18
C LEU A 257 8.89 6.80 -1.23
N VAL A 258 7.79 6.12 -1.47
CA VAL A 258 7.46 5.56 -2.79
C VAL A 258 7.22 6.66 -3.82
N GLU A 259 6.63 7.80 -3.44
CA GLU A 259 6.43 8.95 -4.34
C GLU A 259 7.75 9.48 -4.91
N SER A 260 8.84 9.40 -4.16
CA SER A 260 10.16 9.83 -4.64
C SER A 260 10.68 9.02 -5.83
N LEU A 261 10.15 7.82 -6.07
CA LEU A 261 10.48 6.96 -7.20
C LEU A 261 9.77 7.40 -8.50
N PHE A 262 8.67 8.14 -8.39
CA PHE A 262 7.83 8.51 -9.52
C PHE A 262 8.58 9.22 -10.64
N PRO A 263 9.37 10.29 -10.38
CA PRO A 263 10.06 10.99 -11.46
C PRO A 263 11.07 10.11 -12.20
N ALA A 264 11.82 9.30 -11.45
CA ALA A 264 12.81 8.40 -12.03
C ALA A 264 12.18 7.32 -12.91
N LEU A 265 11.08 6.71 -12.45
CA LEU A 265 10.39 5.66 -13.18
C LEU A 265 9.69 6.21 -14.42
N VAL A 266 8.86 7.23 -14.25
CA VAL A 266 8.02 7.74 -15.34
C VAL A 266 8.86 8.45 -16.40
N PHE A 267 9.74 9.36 -16.00
CA PHE A 267 10.58 10.04 -16.98
C PHE A 267 11.65 9.10 -17.57
N GLY A 268 12.15 8.12 -16.81
CA GLY A 268 13.04 7.10 -17.34
C GLY A 268 12.42 6.24 -18.43
N ILE A 269 11.10 5.94 -18.32
CA ILE A 269 10.39 5.15 -19.33
C ILE A 269 9.96 5.99 -20.55
N TYR A 270 9.45 7.21 -20.31
CA TYR A 270 8.78 7.98 -21.36
C TYR A 270 9.64 9.12 -21.95
N CYS A 271 10.71 9.53 -21.28
CA CYS A 271 11.48 10.70 -21.65
C CYS A 271 12.93 10.37 -21.99
N LYS A 272 13.29 10.46 -23.27
CA LYS A 272 14.66 10.22 -23.77
C LYS A 272 15.75 11.13 -23.18
N TRP A 273 15.37 12.24 -22.55
CA TRP A 273 16.29 13.15 -21.86
C TRP A 273 16.65 12.72 -20.44
N ALA A 274 15.94 11.75 -19.88
CA ALA A 274 16.18 11.26 -18.53
C ALA A 274 17.51 10.49 -18.47
N THR A 275 18.35 10.82 -17.47
CA THR A 275 19.65 10.19 -17.30
C THR A 275 19.72 9.33 -16.05
N ARG A 276 20.56 8.30 -16.05
CA ARG A 276 20.78 7.42 -14.89
C ARG A 276 21.23 8.21 -13.65
N LYS A 277 22.14 9.18 -13.85
CA LYS A 277 22.62 10.03 -12.75
C LYS A 277 21.51 10.88 -12.14
N ALA A 278 20.61 11.40 -12.99
CA ALA A 278 19.46 12.16 -12.54
C ALA A 278 18.47 11.28 -11.77
N ALA A 279 18.22 10.06 -12.22
CA ALA A 279 17.35 9.12 -11.52
C ALA A 279 17.89 8.83 -10.10
N ILE A 280 19.19 8.53 -9.96
CA ILE A 280 19.80 8.30 -8.65
C ILE A 280 19.72 9.55 -7.77
N ALA A 281 20.05 10.73 -8.30
CA ALA A 281 19.97 11.99 -7.55
C ALA A 281 18.53 12.32 -7.09
N SER A 282 17.56 12.13 -7.99
CA SER A 282 16.15 12.33 -7.74
C SER A 282 15.63 11.47 -6.60
N ILE A 283 15.83 10.15 -6.69
CA ILE A 283 15.39 9.19 -5.69
C ILE A 283 16.07 9.46 -4.34
N SER A 284 17.40 9.61 -4.36
CA SER A 284 18.16 9.80 -3.12
C SER A 284 17.78 11.09 -2.39
N ALA A 285 17.70 12.20 -3.12
CA ALA A 285 17.36 13.49 -2.50
C ALA A 285 15.88 13.55 -2.10
N GLY A 286 14.97 12.97 -2.88
CA GLY A 286 13.57 12.84 -2.48
C GLY A 286 13.43 12.05 -1.18
N ALA A 287 14.03 10.88 -1.09
CA ALA A 287 14.00 10.06 0.10
C ALA A 287 14.65 10.74 1.33
N ILE A 288 15.81 11.39 1.15
CA ILE A 288 16.46 12.16 2.23
C ILE A 288 15.56 13.29 2.70
N THR A 289 14.94 14.03 1.78
CA THR A 289 14.01 15.12 2.12
C THR A 289 12.83 14.60 2.93
N ILE A 290 12.24 13.47 2.54
CA ILE A 290 11.12 12.86 3.27
C ILE A 290 11.57 12.42 4.67
N CYS A 291 12.74 11.81 4.80
CA CYS A 291 13.28 11.47 6.12
C CYS A 291 13.50 12.73 6.99
N LEU A 292 14.02 13.81 6.43
CA LEU A 292 14.22 15.06 7.17
C LEU A 292 12.90 15.70 7.57
N THR A 293 11.90 15.71 6.70
CA THR A 293 10.56 16.27 7.01
C THR A 293 9.83 15.46 8.05
N PHE A 294 10.05 14.14 8.10
CA PHE A 294 9.42 13.25 9.09
C PHE A 294 10.16 13.27 10.44
N PHE A 295 11.48 13.04 10.45
CA PHE A 295 12.23 12.79 11.69
C PHE A 295 12.80 14.05 12.34
N VAL A 296 13.05 15.10 11.54
CA VAL A 296 13.78 16.29 12.04
C VAL A 296 12.87 17.50 12.14
N TRP A 297 12.07 17.76 11.11
CA TRP A 297 11.26 18.98 11.06
C TRP A 297 9.82 18.79 11.50
N ASP A 298 9.35 17.55 11.56
CA ASP A 298 7.97 17.18 11.93
C ASP A 298 6.91 18.10 11.29
N LEU A 299 7.00 18.26 9.96
CA LEU A 299 6.13 19.17 9.21
C LEU A 299 4.69 18.68 9.10
N GLY A 300 4.41 17.48 9.61
CA GLY A 300 3.12 16.82 9.50
C GLY A 300 2.93 16.05 8.19
N TYR A 301 2.08 15.05 8.25
CA TYR A 301 1.88 14.05 7.20
C TYR A 301 1.54 14.63 5.82
N VAL A 302 0.94 15.82 5.78
CA VAL A 302 0.55 16.51 4.55
C VAL A 302 1.75 16.88 3.67
N TRP A 303 2.89 17.20 4.30
CA TRP A 303 4.03 17.79 3.61
C TRP A 303 5.11 16.79 3.23
N TYR A 304 5.18 15.62 3.88
CA TYR A 304 6.27 14.67 3.65
C TYR A 304 6.42 14.30 2.17
N GLY A 305 5.38 13.72 1.58
CA GLY A 305 5.38 13.30 0.19
C GLY A 305 5.45 14.47 -0.79
N THR A 306 4.67 15.52 -0.54
CA THR A 306 4.60 16.68 -1.45
C THR A 306 5.95 17.37 -1.62
N ILE A 307 6.67 17.63 -0.52
CA ILE A 307 8.00 18.27 -0.59
C ILE A 307 9.02 17.30 -1.19
N GLY A 308 9.00 16.03 -0.78
CA GLY A 308 9.90 15.01 -1.31
C GLY A 308 9.72 14.81 -2.81
N LEU A 309 8.48 14.72 -3.28
CA LEU A 309 8.15 14.63 -4.71
C LEU A 309 8.61 15.86 -5.48
N ALA A 310 8.38 17.07 -4.95
CA ALA A 310 8.81 18.32 -5.60
C ALA A 310 10.34 18.36 -5.77
N VAL A 311 11.09 18.02 -4.72
CA VAL A 311 12.57 17.92 -4.77
C VAL A 311 13.01 16.88 -5.79
N ALA A 312 12.38 15.71 -5.78
CA ALA A 312 12.69 14.64 -6.73
C ALA A 312 12.43 15.05 -8.19
N LEU A 313 11.32 15.74 -8.48
CA LEU A 313 10.99 16.27 -9.81
C LEU A 313 12.00 17.29 -10.29
N VAL A 314 12.33 18.27 -9.45
CA VAL A 314 13.31 19.33 -9.78
C VAL A 314 14.67 18.72 -10.08
N LEU A 315 15.17 17.82 -9.22
CA LEU A 315 16.47 17.19 -9.43
C LEU A 315 16.49 16.27 -10.63
N MET A 316 15.41 15.52 -10.87
CA MET A 316 15.32 14.71 -12.09
C MET A 316 15.49 15.56 -13.35
N TYR A 317 14.86 16.71 -13.42
CA TYR A 317 14.95 17.61 -14.56
C TYR A 317 16.34 18.29 -14.64
N VAL A 318 16.77 18.93 -13.56
CA VAL A 318 18.01 19.72 -13.53
C VAL A 318 19.24 18.84 -13.80
N VAL A 319 19.36 17.72 -13.07
CA VAL A 319 20.51 16.83 -13.25
C VAL A 319 20.51 16.16 -14.61
N SER A 320 19.35 15.84 -15.19
CA SER A 320 19.26 15.35 -16.57
C SER A 320 19.76 16.36 -17.61
N LYS A 321 19.55 17.65 -17.38
CA LYS A 321 20.09 18.70 -18.26
C LYS A 321 21.59 18.91 -18.13
N LEU A 322 22.13 18.63 -16.94
CA LEU A 322 23.57 18.77 -16.64
C LEU A 322 24.39 17.54 -16.94
N THR A 323 23.76 16.38 -17.12
CA THR A 323 24.42 15.10 -17.34
C THR A 323 24.02 14.48 -18.67
N LYS A 324 24.88 13.63 -19.19
CA LYS A 324 24.61 12.82 -20.39
C LYS A 324 24.88 11.37 -20.03
N ASP A 325 24.01 10.48 -20.46
CA ASP A 325 24.25 9.03 -20.43
C ASP A 325 24.91 8.58 -21.74
N ASP A 326 25.45 7.37 -21.77
CA ASP A 326 25.91 6.76 -22.99
C ASP A 326 24.72 6.56 -23.93
N PRO A 327 24.76 7.09 -25.17
CA PRO A 327 23.67 6.96 -26.13
C PRO A 327 23.26 5.50 -26.37
N LYS A 328 24.19 4.57 -26.31
CA LYS A 328 23.96 3.15 -26.53
C LYS A 328 23.00 2.53 -25.52
N ASP A 329 23.21 2.79 -24.22
CA ASP A 329 22.35 2.23 -23.15
C ASP A 329 20.89 2.70 -23.27
N SER A 330 20.71 3.95 -23.69
CA SER A 330 19.37 4.51 -23.88
C SER A 330 18.69 4.03 -25.17
N GLU A 331 19.45 3.89 -26.28
CA GLU A 331 18.90 3.41 -27.55
C GLU A 331 18.44 1.96 -27.45
N ASP A 332 19.23 1.07 -26.86
CA ASP A 332 18.88 -0.34 -26.67
C ASP A 332 17.60 -0.51 -25.84
N PHE A 333 17.42 0.32 -24.79
CA PHE A 333 16.21 0.31 -23.96
C PHE A 333 14.97 0.75 -24.74
N TYR A 334 15.06 1.87 -25.49
CA TYR A 334 13.94 2.39 -26.27
C TYR A 334 13.64 1.51 -27.48
N GLU A 335 14.62 0.87 -28.10
CA GLU A 335 14.40 -0.13 -29.13
C GLU A 335 13.65 -1.36 -28.59
N ALA A 336 13.99 -1.81 -27.39
CA ALA A 336 13.29 -2.91 -26.73
C ALA A 336 11.82 -2.54 -26.44
N LEU A 337 11.56 -1.32 -25.96
CA LEU A 337 10.21 -0.78 -25.75
C LEU A 337 9.41 -0.70 -27.05
N ASP A 338 10.00 -0.15 -28.11
CA ASP A 338 9.38 -0.01 -29.43
C ASP A 338 9.14 -1.35 -30.09
N SER A 339 10.03 -2.32 -29.95
CA SER A 339 9.85 -3.68 -30.47
C SER A 339 8.69 -4.39 -29.75
N GLY A 340 8.58 -4.23 -28.45
CA GLY A 340 7.47 -4.71 -27.66
C GLY A 340 6.13 -4.09 -28.09
N HIS A 341 6.10 -2.79 -28.31
CA HIS A 341 4.92 -2.07 -28.82
C HIS A 341 4.52 -2.51 -30.25
N ARG A 342 5.47 -2.63 -31.15
CA ARG A 342 5.24 -3.12 -32.52
C ARG A 342 4.73 -4.56 -32.56
N ARG A 343 5.29 -5.45 -31.73
CA ARG A 343 4.81 -6.83 -31.59
C ARG A 343 3.37 -6.86 -31.07
N PHE A 344 3.04 -5.98 -30.13
CA PHE A 344 1.71 -5.81 -29.61
C PHE A 344 0.70 -5.33 -30.67
N MET A 345 1.03 -4.31 -31.44
CA MET A 345 0.15 -3.77 -32.50
C MET A 345 -0.09 -4.81 -33.61
N ARG A 346 0.91 -5.63 -33.93
CA ARG A 346 0.76 -6.77 -34.88
C ARG A 346 -0.20 -7.82 -34.36
N ILE A 347 -0.16 -8.14 -33.07
CA ILE A 347 -1.09 -9.11 -32.47
C ILE A 347 -2.52 -8.55 -32.49
N LYS A 348 -2.70 -7.28 -32.15
CA LYS A 348 -4.00 -6.59 -32.19
C LYS A 348 -4.59 -6.54 -33.58
N ALA A 349 -3.77 -6.36 -34.61
CA ALA A 349 -4.21 -6.35 -36.02
C ALA A 349 -4.62 -7.74 -36.53
N LYS A 350 -4.10 -8.82 -35.92
CA LYS A 350 -4.49 -10.21 -36.29
C LYS A 350 -5.75 -10.70 -35.56
N ILE A 351 -6.22 -9.98 -34.55
CA ILE A 351 -7.42 -10.32 -33.76
C ILE A 351 -8.64 -9.53 -34.25
N LYS A 352 -8.45 -8.53 -35.11
CA LYS A 352 -9.48 -7.88 -35.93
C LYS A 352 -9.63 -8.58 -37.25
#